data_fcc449001ee099506df0f8e294ed6de0
#
_entry.id   fcc449001ee099506df0f8e294ed6de0
#
_cell.length_a   1.000
_cell.length_b   1.000
_cell.length_c   1.000
_cell.angle_alpha   90.00
_cell.angle_beta   90.00
_cell.angle_gamma   90.00
#
_symmetry.space_group_name_H-M   'P 1'
#
loop_
_entity.id
_entity.type
_entity.pdbx_description
1 polymer ?
#
loop_
_entity_poly.entity_id
_entity_poly.type
_entity_poly.pdbx_seq_one_letter_code
_entity_poly.pdbx_strand_id
1 'polypeptide(L)'
;DLVKQYLGPELLSASEANRLTLRKVREAFAAHAHDCGGSAVQIAALTEKIRYMTEHLRTHHKDKASRRGLVGMLERRKKLLRYLRKSDGDAYGEVIYRLGLKDRSFVEDKYKTSKK
;
A
#
# COMPACT_ATOMS: atom_id res chain seq x y z
N ASP A 1 -28.04 12.60 -18.69
CA ASP A 1 -27.02 12.06 -17.94
C ASP A 1 -26.95 10.56 -17.68
N LEU A 2 -27.45 9.80 -18.66
CA LEU A 2 -27.28 8.36 -18.72
C LEU A 2 -25.79 7.96 -18.76
N VAL A 3 -24.94 8.77 -19.42
CA VAL A 3 -23.50 8.52 -19.51
C VAL A 3 -22.82 8.65 -18.14
N LYS A 4 -23.22 9.63 -17.33
CA LYS A 4 -22.71 9.76 -15.96
C LYS A 4 -23.19 8.63 -15.06
N GLN A 5 -24.42 8.14 -15.25
CA GLN A 5 -24.94 6.97 -14.54
C GLN A 5 -24.22 5.69 -14.96
N TYR A 6 -23.89 5.54 -16.26
CA TYR A 6 -23.12 4.39 -16.76
C TYR A 6 -21.66 4.40 -16.35
N LEU A 7 -21.06 5.58 -16.19
CA LEU A 7 -19.67 5.75 -15.78
C LEU A 7 -19.51 6.09 -14.30
N GLY A 8 -20.62 6.14 -13.55
CA GLY A 8 -20.60 6.39 -12.12
C GLY A 8 -19.95 5.25 -11.32
N PRO A 9 -19.39 5.55 -10.12
CA PRO A 9 -18.74 4.54 -9.28
C PRO A 9 -19.66 3.38 -8.89
N GLU A 10 -20.97 3.60 -8.88
CA GLU A 10 -21.97 2.62 -8.52
C GLU A 10 -22.12 1.47 -9.53
N LEU A 11 -21.73 1.72 -10.79
CA LEU A 11 -21.82 0.74 -11.86
C LEU A 11 -20.49 0.04 -12.16
N LEU A 12 -19.41 0.44 -11.49
CA LEU A 12 -18.11 -0.19 -11.67
C LEU A 12 -18.06 -1.53 -10.93
N SER A 13 -17.44 -2.53 -11.57
CA SER A 13 -17.09 -3.75 -10.87
C SER A 13 -16.09 -3.47 -9.74
N ALA A 14 -16.01 -4.37 -8.76
CA ALA A 14 -15.07 -4.22 -7.66
C ALA A 14 -13.62 -4.06 -8.16
N SER A 15 -13.23 -4.80 -9.21
CA SER A 15 -11.88 -4.70 -9.78
C SER A 15 -11.62 -3.36 -10.46
N GLU A 16 -12.60 -2.78 -11.14
CA GLU A 16 -12.49 -1.47 -11.77
C GLU A 16 -12.42 -0.36 -10.72
N ALA A 17 -13.26 -0.43 -9.69
CA ALA A 17 -13.24 0.50 -8.57
C ALA A 17 -11.87 0.48 -7.87
N ASN A 18 -11.29 -0.70 -7.68
CA ASN A 18 -9.97 -0.89 -7.09
C ASN A 18 -8.86 -0.27 -7.96
N ARG A 19 -8.94 -0.42 -9.28
CA ARG A 19 -7.99 0.20 -10.22
C ARG A 19 -8.04 1.73 -10.14
N LEU A 20 -9.23 2.31 -10.06
CA LEU A 20 -9.40 3.76 -9.93
C LEU A 20 -8.82 4.26 -8.61
N THR A 21 -9.06 3.56 -7.52
CA THR A 21 -8.51 3.90 -6.21
C THR A 21 -6.99 3.82 -6.21
N LEU A 22 -6.41 2.77 -6.81
CA LEU A 22 -4.96 2.64 -6.97
C LEU A 22 -4.36 3.79 -7.78
N ARG A 23 -5.01 4.18 -8.88
CA ARG A 23 -4.57 5.30 -9.70
C ARG A 23 -4.54 6.60 -8.88
N LYS A 24 -5.61 6.89 -8.16
CA LYS A 24 -5.71 8.08 -7.31
C LYS A 24 -4.63 8.10 -6.21
N VAL A 25 -4.40 6.96 -5.57
CA VAL A 25 -3.37 6.84 -4.53
C VAL A 25 -1.97 7.05 -5.11
N ARG A 26 -1.67 6.46 -6.26
CA ARG A 26 -0.39 6.66 -6.94
C ARG A 26 -0.16 8.12 -7.31
N GLU A 27 -1.16 8.78 -7.84
CA GLU A 27 -1.09 10.20 -8.19
C GLU A 27 -0.86 11.09 -6.96
N ALA A 28 -1.52 10.77 -5.85
CA ALA A 28 -1.40 11.51 -4.59
C ALA A 28 0.01 11.44 -3.98
N PHE A 29 0.73 10.33 -4.18
CA PHE A 29 2.07 10.12 -3.63
C PHE A 29 3.20 10.31 -4.64
N ALA A 30 2.87 10.59 -5.90
CA ALA A 30 3.86 10.83 -6.94
C ALA A 30 4.63 12.12 -6.70
N ALA A 31 5.96 12.10 -6.91
CA ALA A 31 6.80 13.28 -6.84
C ALA A 31 6.65 14.16 -8.08
N HIS A 32 6.29 13.57 -9.22
CA HIS A 32 6.02 14.25 -10.50
C HIS A 32 4.98 13.47 -11.30
N ALA A 33 4.50 14.05 -12.41
CA ALA A 33 3.40 13.50 -13.20
C ALA A 33 3.63 12.07 -13.74
N HIS A 34 4.89 11.70 -13.97
CA HIS A 34 5.28 10.39 -14.51
C HIS A 34 5.91 9.46 -13.46
N ASP A 35 5.83 9.83 -12.19
CA ASP A 35 6.36 9.00 -11.10
C ASP A 35 5.40 7.83 -10.82
N CYS A 36 5.80 6.64 -11.22
CA CYS A 36 5.09 5.40 -10.93
C CYS A 36 5.95 4.37 -10.19
N GLY A 37 7.25 4.64 -10.04
CA GLY A 37 8.23 3.72 -9.44
C GLY A 37 8.90 4.24 -8.17
N GLY A 38 8.57 5.43 -7.69
CA GLY A 38 9.11 5.97 -6.44
C GLY A 38 8.71 5.13 -5.23
N SER A 39 9.55 5.10 -4.20
CA SER A 39 9.30 4.31 -2.99
C SER A 39 7.97 4.66 -2.33
N ALA A 40 7.64 5.95 -2.23
CA ALA A 40 6.38 6.42 -1.65
C ALA A 40 5.18 5.92 -2.45
N VAL A 41 5.23 5.99 -3.77
CA VAL A 41 4.17 5.50 -4.68
C VAL A 41 3.97 3.99 -4.51
N GLN A 42 5.05 3.23 -4.48
CA GLN A 42 5.00 1.78 -4.32
C GLN A 42 4.42 1.37 -2.96
N ILE A 43 4.84 2.04 -1.89
CA ILE A 43 4.32 1.79 -0.53
C ILE A 43 2.82 2.09 -0.46
N ALA A 44 2.38 3.20 -1.02
CA ALA A 44 0.97 3.59 -1.06
C ALA A 44 0.13 2.58 -1.87
N ALA A 45 0.61 2.16 -3.03
CA ALA A 45 -0.05 1.16 -3.87
C ALA A 45 -0.15 -0.19 -3.16
N LEU A 46 0.92 -0.64 -2.50
CA LEU A 46 0.92 -1.88 -1.71
C LEU A 46 -0.05 -1.80 -0.53
N THR A 47 -0.15 -0.66 0.14
CA THR A 47 -1.09 -0.46 1.25
C THR A 47 -2.53 -0.62 0.79
N GLU A 48 -2.89 -0.08 -0.37
CA GLU A 48 -4.22 -0.28 -0.96
C GLU A 48 -4.48 -1.73 -1.35
N LYS A 49 -3.52 -2.38 -2.00
CA LYS A 49 -3.63 -3.79 -2.37
C LYS A 49 -3.76 -4.71 -1.15
N ILE A 50 -3.04 -4.42 -0.08
CA ILE A 50 -3.13 -5.14 1.20
C ILE A 50 -4.54 -5.00 1.77
N ARG A 51 -5.11 -3.80 1.71
CA ARG A 51 -6.48 -3.56 2.17
C ARG A 51 -7.50 -4.40 1.41
N TYR A 52 -7.40 -4.43 0.07
CA TYR A 52 -8.31 -5.25 -0.75
C TYR A 52 -8.17 -6.73 -0.45
N MET A 53 -6.95 -7.20 -0.32
CA MET A 53 -6.67 -8.62 -0.07
C MET A 53 -7.14 -9.02 1.32
N THR A 54 -6.99 -8.16 2.31
CA THR A 54 -7.50 -8.38 3.67
C THR A 54 -9.01 -8.52 3.66
N GLU A 55 -9.71 -7.64 2.94
CA GLU A 55 -11.16 -7.69 2.80
C GLU A 55 -11.61 -8.95 2.05
N HIS A 56 -10.90 -9.31 0.97
CA HIS A 56 -11.15 -10.56 0.22
C HIS A 56 -11.02 -11.80 1.12
N LEU A 57 -9.96 -11.88 1.94
CA LEU A 57 -9.70 -13.01 2.83
C LEU A 57 -10.67 -13.09 4.01
N ARG A 58 -11.31 -11.98 4.37
CA ARG A 58 -12.34 -11.97 5.40
C ARG A 58 -13.56 -12.79 4.97
N THR A 59 -13.91 -12.75 3.69
CA THR A 59 -15.02 -13.53 3.11
C THR A 59 -14.57 -14.85 2.52
N HIS A 60 -13.34 -14.94 2.01
CA HIS A 60 -12.76 -16.11 1.36
C HIS A 60 -11.56 -16.66 2.14
N HIS A 61 -11.79 -17.02 3.39
CA HIS A 61 -10.72 -17.45 4.31
C HIS A 61 -9.98 -18.73 3.91
N LYS A 62 -10.56 -19.54 3.00
CA LYS A 62 -9.95 -20.76 2.46
C LYS A 62 -9.03 -20.52 1.26
N ASP A 63 -8.96 -19.31 0.75
CA ASP A 63 -8.10 -18.94 -0.38
C ASP A 63 -6.64 -18.81 0.07
N LYS A 64 -5.92 -19.92 0.03
CA LYS A 64 -4.52 -19.99 0.47
C LYS A 64 -3.56 -19.26 -0.46
N ALA A 65 -3.85 -19.24 -1.77
CA ALA A 65 -3.03 -18.55 -2.77
C ALA A 65 -3.03 -17.03 -2.52
N SER A 66 -4.20 -16.44 -2.29
CA SER A 66 -4.32 -15.01 -1.95
C SER A 66 -3.68 -14.68 -0.61
N ARG A 67 -3.74 -15.58 0.35
CA ARG A 67 -3.07 -15.39 1.64
C ARG A 67 -1.55 -15.31 1.49
N ARG A 68 -0.95 -16.16 0.66
CA ARG A 68 0.48 -16.11 0.34
C ARG A 68 0.84 -14.79 -0.35
N GLY A 69 0.00 -14.35 -1.29
CA GLY A 69 0.16 -13.05 -1.95
C GLY A 69 0.12 -11.88 -0.98
N LEU A 70 -0.79 -11.91 -0.01
CA LEU A 70 -0.88 -10.91 1.06
C LEU A 70 0.39 -10.84 1.90
N VAL A 71 0.90 -11.99 2.35
CA VAL A 71 2.16 -12.06 3.10
C VAL A 71 3.32 -11.48 2.29
N GLY A 72 3.42 -11.82 1.00
CA GLY A 72 4.43 -11.26 0.10
C GLY A 72 4.34 -9.75 -0.04
N MET A 73 3.14 -9.19 -0.14
CA MET A 73 2.92 -7.74 -0.19
C MET A 73 3.30 -7.04 1.12
N LEU A 74 2.99 -7.63 2.26
CA LEU A 74 3.37 -7.11 3.58
C LEU A 74 4.89 -7.07 3.74
N GLU A 75 5.60 -8.12 3.34
CA GLU A 75 7.06 -8.18 3.37
C GLU A 75 7.70 -7.15 2.43
N ARG A 76 7.16 -7.00 1.22
CA ARG A 76 7.65 -6.01 0.26
C ARG A 76 7.46 -4.58 0.77
N ARG A 77 6.30 -4.28 1.35
CA ARG A 77 6.03 -2.97 1.96
C ARG A 77 7.02 -2.68 3.09
N LYS A 78 7.27 -3.64 3.95
CA LYS A 78 8.22 -3.54 5.05
C LYS A 78 9.63 -3.21 4.55
N LYS A 79 10.09 -3.88 3.49
CA LYS A 79 11.39 -3.63 2.88
C LYS A 79 11.49 -2.22 2.28
N LEU A 80 10.45 -1.78 1.58
CA LEU A 80 10.39 -0.44 0.98
C LEU A 80 10.37 0.65 2.04
N LEU A 81 9.63 0.47 3.13
CA LEU A 81 9.61 1.41 4.25
C LEU A 81 10.99 1.52 4.91
N ARG A 82 11.67 0.40 5.10
CA ARG A 82 13.02 0.39 5.66
C ARG A 82 14.02 1.11 4.75
N TYR A 83 13.92 0.89 3.45
CA TYR A 83 14.74 1.58 2.46
C TYR A 83 14.47 3.09 2.46
N LEU A 84 13.22 3.50 2.44
CA LEU A 84 12.82 4.91 2.44
C LEU A 84 13.30 5.63 3.71
N ARG A 85 13.19 4.98 4.86
CA ARG A 85 13.69 5.54 6.12
C ARG A 85 15.18 5.85 6.08
N LYS A 86 15.98 5.00 5.44
CA LYS A 86 17.42 5.21 5.29
C LYS A 86 17.77 6.25 4.24
N SER A 87 17.02 6.31 3.13
CA SER A 87 17.33 7.18 2.01
C SER A 87 16.75 8.59 2.17
N ASP A 88 15.55 8.72 2.74
CA ASP A 88 14.88 10.01 2.96
C ASP A 88 13.93 9.91 4.16
N GLY A 89 14.41 10.32 5.33
CA GLY A 89 13.67 10.27 6.57
C GLY A 89 12.43 11.18 6.59
N ASP A 90 12.48 12.32 5.93
CA ASP A 90 11.35 13.25 5.86
C ASP A 90 10.21 12.67 5.02
N ALA A 91 10.54 12.12 3.84
CA ALA A 91 9.56 11.44 3.00
C ALA A 91 8.97 10.21 3.72
N TYR A 92 9.78 9.47 4.47
CA TYR A 92 9.32 8.36 5.28
C TYR A 92 8.30 8.80 6.33
N GLY A 93 8.59 9.86 7.07
CA GLY A 93 7.67 10.41 8.07
C GLY A 93 6.35 10.86 7.47
N GLU A 94 6.38 11.50 6.31
CA GLU A 94 5.18 11.92 5.58
C GLU A 94 4.33 10.73 5.12
N VAL A 95 4.96 9.72 4.57
CA VAL A 95 4.27 8.50 4.12
C VAL A 95 3.61 7.77 5.29
N ILE A 96 4.31 7.61 6.39
CA ILE A 96 3.78 7.00 7.63
C ILE A 96 2.57 7.77 8.14
N TYR A 97 2.67 9.09 8.21
CA TYR A 97 1.59 9.95 8.67
C TYR A 97 0.36 9.89 7.76
N ARG A 98 0.56 10.01 6.45
CA ARG A 98 -0.55 10.02 5.46
C ARG A 98 -1.25 8.67 5.35
N LEU A 99 -0.53 7.57 5.48
CA LEU A 99 -1.09 6.21 5.39
C LEU A 99 -1.56 5.66 6.74
N GLY A 100 -1.28 6.36 7.84
CA GLY A 100 -1.64 5.90 9.18
C GLY A 100 -0.91 4.65 9.63
N LEU A 101 0.29 4.41 9.11
CA LEU A 101 1.11 3.27 9.47
C LEU A 101 1.88 3.53 10.76
N LYS A 102 2.24 2.46 11.47
CA LYS A 102 3.07 2.56 12.67
C LYS A 102 4.54 2.38 12.32
N ASP A 103 5.41 3.23 12.90
CA ASP A 103 6.85 3.06 12.79
C ASP A 103 7.32 1.96 13.75
N ARG A 104 7.46 0.75 13.23
CA ARG A 104 7.94 -0.42 13.98
C ARG A 104 9.45 -0.65 13.83
N SER A 105 10.10 0.06 12.93
CA SER A 105 11.52 -0.15 12.65
C SER A 105 12.41 0.19 13.84
N PHE A 106 11.99 1.16 14.65
CA PHE A 106 12.69 1.51 15.90
C PHE A 106 12.70 0.37 16.92
N VAL A 107 11.64 -0.43 16.97
CA VAL A 107 11.52 -1.57 17.90
C VAL A 107 12.39 -2.74 17.45
N GLU A 108 12.47 -3.00 16.14
CA GLU A 108 13.28 -4.09 15.59
C GLU A 108 14.77 -3.85 15.78
N ASP A 109 15.25 -2.63 15.66
CA ASP A 109 16.65 -2.28 15.88
C ASP A 109 17.05 -2.44 17.35
N LYS A 110 16.12 -2.18 18.28
CA LYS A 110 16.37 -2.33 19.73
C LYS A 110 16.57 -3.78 20.14
N TYR A 111 15.92 -4.72 19.45
CA TYR A 111 16.09 -6.15 19.73
C TYR A 111 17.28 -6.78 19.01
N LYS A 112 17.75 -6.20 17.91
CA LYS A 112 18.94 -6.68 17.19
C LYS A 112 20.25 -6.36 17.91
N THR A 113 20.29 -5.27 18.67
CA THR A 113 21.48 -4.87 19.44
C THR A 113 21.68 -5.65 20.73
N SER A 114 20.68 -6.39 21.19
CA SER A 114 20.80 -7.21 22.42
C SER A 114 21.21 -8.66 22.16
N LYS A 115 21.55 -9.03 20.91
CA LYS A 115 22.13 -10.33 20.57
C LYS A 115 23.63 -10.22 20.27
N LYS A 116 24.35 -9.69 21.21
CA LYS A 116 25.80 -9.90 21.27
C LYS A 116 26.14 -10.84 22.40
#